data_acd312b6a40c298e2f5dbafdc08c33d9
#
_entry.id   acd312b6a40c298e2f5dbafdc08c33d9
#
_cell.length_a   1.000
_cell.length_b   1.000
_cell.length_c   1.000
_cell.angle_alpha   90.00
_cell.angle_beta   90.00
_cell.angle_gamma   90.00
#
_symmetry.space_group_name_H-M   'P 1'
#
loop_
_entity.id
_entity.type
_entity.pdbx_description
1 polymer ?
#
loop_
_entity_poly.entity_id
_entity_poly.type
_entity_poly.pdbx_seq_one_letter_code
_entity_poly.pdbx_strand_id
1 'polypeptide(L)'
;VDSTPDGFGRIAAQTAKQVILQKLKEAERESQYLEYIEREGDIINGTVQSYGSQGVTLSLGRAEAQMPRNQQMPGERYRTHEKVRFYVVEVRKTSRGPQIIVSRTHRNLLRRLLEMEVPEIYNGEVEIKSIAREAGYRSKVAVAALQQGVDPVGACVGMRGMRIQSIVKELNGEKIDVIQWNPDVATFISKALSPARAASVHLEDASVEVRTATVIVPDDH
;
A
#
# COMPACT_ATOMS: atom_id res chain seq x y z
N VAL A 1 -67.98 -6.36 6.23
CA VAL A 1 -67.80 -6.59 4.78
C VAL A 1 -66.40 -6.19 4.46
N ASP A 2 -65.57 -7.22 4.23
CA ASP A 2 -64.17 -7.03 3.89
C ASP A 2 -64.10 -6.62 2.41
N SER A 3 -63.81 -5.35 2.13
CA SER A 3 -63.80 -4.77 0.78
C SER A 3 -62.39 -4.68 0.20
N THR A 4 -61.55 -5.64 0.51
CA THR A 4 -60.19 -5.72 -0.06
C THR A 4 -60.29 -6.17 -1.49
N PRO A 5 -59.84 -5.38 -2.52
CA PRO A 5 -59.93 -5.78 -3.90
C PRO A 5 -59.11 -7.07 -4.19
N ASP A 6 -59.69 -7.96 -5.02
CA ASP A 6 -58.96 -9.16 -5.53
C ASP A 6 -57.67 -8.73 -6.25
N GLY A 7 -56.54 -9.03 -5.71
CA GLY A 7 -55.23 -8.59 -6.21
C GLY A 7 -54.40 -7.76 -5.23
N PHE A 8 -55.04 -7.11 -4.25
CA PHE A 8 -54.34 -6.32 -3.24
C PHE A 8 -53.31 -7.18 -2.46
N GLY A 9 -53.68 -8.42 -2.14
CA GLY A 9 -52.77 -9.37 -1.49
C GLY A 9 -51.51 -9.73 -2.32
N ARG A 10 -51.66 -9.82 -3.64
CA ARG A 10 -50.51 -10.08 -4.55
C ARG A 10 -49.59 -8.87 -4.61
N ILE A 11 -50.14 -7.65 -4.72
CA ILE A 11 -49.36 -6.41 -4.75
C ILE A 11 -48.62 -6.22 -3.42
N ALA A 12 -49.34 -6.43 -2.29
CA ALA A 12 -48.76 -6.34 -0.95
C ALA A 12 -47.63 -7.38 -0.76
N ALA A 13 -47.83 -8.62 -1.22
CA ALA A 13 -46.80 -9.67 -1.15
C ALA A 13 -45.57 -9.36 -2.04
N GLN A 14 -45.75 -8.84 -3.25
CA GLN A 14 -44.67 -8.39 -4.11
C GLN A 14 -43.88 -7.23 -3.52
N THR A 15 -44.61 -6.24 -2.97
CA THR A 15 -44.01 -5.08 -2.29
C THR A 15 -43.21 -5.53 -1.07
N ALA A 16 -43.76 -6.41 -0.24
CA ALA A 16 -43.10 -6.96 0.93
C ALA A 16 -41.81 -7.70 0.53
N LYS A 17 -41.86 -8.56 -0.51
CA LYS A 17 -40.68 -9.26 -1.07
C LYS A 17 -39.63 -8.27 -1.53
N GLN A 18 -40.01 -7.21 -2.23
CA GLN A 18 -39.09 -6.21 -2.74
C GLN A 18 -38.40 -5.44 -1.60
N VAL A 19 -39.16 -5.06 -0.57
CA VAL A 19 -38.65 -4.38 0.64
C VAL A 19 -37.67 -5.29 1.40
N ILE A 20 -38.02 -6.56 1.58
CA ILE A 20 -37.15 -7.54 2.25
C ILE A 20 -35.84 -7.71 1.47
N LEU A 21 -35.89 -7.89 0.14
CA LEU A 21 -34.71 -8.01 -0.69
C LEU A 21 -33.85 -6.74 -0.66
N GLN A 22 -34.47 -5.56 -0.63
CA GLN A 22 -33.75 -4.30 -0.49
C GLN A 22 -33.04 -4.23 0.86
N LYS A 23 -33.72 -4.54 1.96
CA LYS A 23 -33.13 -4.56 3.31
C LYS A 23 -31.99 -5.56 3.43
N LEU A 24 -32.14 -6.73 2.82
CA LEU A 24 -31.07 -7.73 2.78
C LEU A 24 -29.83 -7.20 2.07
N LYS A 25 -30.02 -6.59 0.87
CA LYS A 25 -28.91 -5.97 0.12
C LYS A 25 -28.26 -4.81 0.88
N GLU A 26 -29.04 -3.99 1.59
CA GLU A 26 -28.50 -2.93 2.44
C GLU A 26 -27.63 -3.52 3.56
N ALA A 27 -28.11 -4.56 4.24
CA ALA A 27 -27.36 -5.23 5.29
C ALA A 27 -26.08 -5.91 4.79
N GLU A 28 -26.14 -6.55 3.60
CA GLU A 28 -24.94 -7.11 2.97
C GLU A 28 -23.89 -6.04 2.64
N ARG A 29 -24.30 -4.91 2.08
CA ARG A 29 -23.42 -3.78 1.76
C ARG A 29 -22.78 -3.19 3.02
N GLU A 30 -23.57 -3.05 4.08
CA GLU A 30 -23.09 -2.57 5.36
C GLU A 30 -22.05 -3.53 5.95
N SER A 31 -22.34 -4.82 5.95
CA SER A 31 -21.40 -5.87 6.41
C SER A 31 -20.09 -5.85 5.62
N GLN A 32 -20.16 -5.74 4.28
CA GLN A 32 -18.97 -5.61 3.44
C GLN A 32 -18.18 -4.33 3.74
N TYR A 33 -18.87 -3.19 3.93
CA TYR A 33 -18.20 -1.95 4.29
C TYR A 33 -17.44 -2.07 5.60
N LEU A 34 -18.07 -2.62 6.65
CA LEU A 34 -17.46 -2.81 7.96
C LEU A 34 -16.27 -3.77 7.90
N GLU A 35 -16.35 -4.83 7.10
CA GLU A 35 -15.24 -5.78 6.89
C GLU A 35 -14.01 -5.09 6.28
N TYR A 36 -14.22 -4.25 5.26
CA TYR A 36 -13.10 -3.66 4.52
C TYR A 36 -12.58 -2.35 5.09
N ILE A 37 -13.39 -1.60 5.85
CA ILE A 37 -12.92 -0.36 6.51
C ILE A 37 -11.81 -0.66 7.54
N GLU A 38 -11.89 -1.80 8.22
CA GLU A 38 -10.86 -2.27 9.16
C GLU A 38 -9.56 -2.65 8.45
N ARG A 39 -9.63 -2.90 7.14
CA ARG A 39 -8.47 -3.24 6.31
C ARG A 39 -7.85 -2.04 5.59
N GLU A 40 -8.38 -0.85 5.79
CA GLU A 40 -7.77 0.37 5.28
C GLU A 40 -6.36 0.54 5.86
N GLY A 41 -5.37 0.77 5.00
CA GLY A 41 -3.98 0.81 5.41
C GLY A 41 -3.25 -0.53 5.45
N ASP A 42 -3.91 -1.63 5.12
CA ASP A 42 -3.31 -2.96 5.06
C ASP A 42 -3.11 -3.49 3.63
N ILE A 43 -2.37 -4.60 3.54
CA ILE A 43 -2.25 -5.35 2.29
C ILE A 43 -3.37 -6.38 2.19
N ILE A 44 -4.01 -6.44 1.04
CA ILE A 44 -4.98 -7.47 0.70
C ILE A 44 -4.57 -8.18 -0.59
N ASN A 45 -5.00 -9.45 -0.72
CA ASN A 45 -4.88 -10.21 -1.95
C ASN A 45 -6.15 -10.02 -2.78
N GLY A 46 -6.00 -9.65 -4.04
CA GLY A 46 -7.10 -9.55 -4.98
C GLY A 46 -6.82 -10.33 -6.25
N THR A 47 -7.87 -10.76 -6.93
CA THR A 47 -7.78 -11.40 -8.25
C THR A 47 -8.19 -10.41 -9.32
N VAL A 48 -7.36 -10.19 -10.31
CA VAL A 48 -7.66 -9.31 -11.44
C VAL A 48 -8.87 -9.85 -12.21
N GLN A 49 -9.95 -9.06 -12.28
CA GLN A 49 -11.16 -9.41 -13.06
C GLN A 49 -11.13 -8.82 -14.46
N SER A 50 -10.85 -7.52 -14.56
CA SER A 50 -10.85 -6.82 -15.84
C SER A 50 -9.89 -5.64 -15.82
N TYR A 51 -9.45 -5.27 -17.00
CA TYR A 51 -8.64 -4.10 -17.27
C TYR A 51 -9.39 -3.19 -18.24
N GLY A 52 -9.62 -1.95 -17.85
CA GLY A 52 -10.41 -1.00 -18.63
C GLY A 52 -9.82 0.41 -18.68
N SER A 53 -10.59 1.32 -19.28
CA SER A 53 -10.19 2.73 -19.42
C SER A 53 -10.04 3.46 -18.08
N GLN A 54 -10.76 3.04 -17.06
CA GLN A 54 -10.73 3.65 -15.72
C GLN A 54 -9.70 3.02 -14.78
N GLY A 55 -9.15 1.87 -15.13
CA GLY A 55 -8.17 1.14 -14.32
C GLY A 55 -8.42 -0.36 -14.31
N VAL A 56 -7.93 -1.01 -13.26
CA VAL A 56 -8.07 -2.45 -13.03
C VAL A 56 -9.15 -2.68 -11.99
N THR A 57 -10.09 -3.57 -12.30
CA THR A 57 -11.08 -4.08 -11.35
C THR A 57 -10.60 -5.41 -10.77
N LEU A 58 -10.70 -5.55 -9.46
CA LEU A 58 -10.20 -6.68 -8.70
C LEU A 58 -11.34 -7.33 -7.92
N SER A 59 -11.35 -8.65 -7.89
CA SER A 59 -12.22 -9.42 -6.99
C SER A 59 -11.51 -9.66 -5.66
N LEU A 60 -12.21 -9.34 -4.59
CA LEU A 60 -11.81 -9.66 -3.21
C LEU A 60 -12.67 -10.79 -2.61
N GLY A 61 -13.37 -11.53 -3.45
CA GLY A 61 -14.34 -12.55 -3.07
C GLY A 61 -15.76 -12.00 -3.05
N ARG A 62 -16.18 -11.35 -1.98
CA ARG A 62 -17.54 -10.77 -1.85
C ARG A 62 -17.65 -9.33 -2.32
N ALA A 63 -16.56 -8.61 -2.39
CA ALA A 63 -16.50 -7.22 -2.81
C ALA A 63 -15.57 -7.05 -4.01
N GLU A 64 -15.70 -5.92 -4.68
CA GLU A 64 -14.82 -5.49 -5.75
C GLU A 64 -14.00 -4.29 -5.31
N ALA A 65 -12.73 -4.29 -5.70
CA ALA A 65 -11.84 -3.13 -5.52
C ALA A 65 -11.45 -2.55 -6.87
N GLN A 66 -11.11 -1.30 -6.88
CA GLN A 66 -10.64 -0.58 -8.05
C GLN A 66 -9.24 -0.05 -7.84
N MET A 67 -8.38 -0.24 -8.83
CA MET A 67 -7.07 0.34 -8.91
C MET A 67 -7.01 1.31 -10.09
N PRO A 68 -7.18 2.63 -9.84
CA PRO A 68 -7.08 3.66 -10.87
C PRO A 68 -5.70 3.65 -11.56
N ARG A 69 -5.61 4.22 -12.75
CA ARG A 69 -4.35 4.21 -13.53
C ARG A 69 -3.15 4.82 -12.80
N ASN A 70 -3.37 5.88 -12.05
CA ASN A 70 -2.34 6.55 -11.24
C ASN A 70 -1.90 5.74 -10.01
N GLN A 71 -2.60 4.64 -9.69
CA GLN A 71 -2.28 3.70 -8.62
C GLN A 71 -1.64 2.41 -9.12
N GLN A 72 -1.49 2.28 -10.44
CA GLN A 72 -0.85 1.15 -11.10
C GLN A 72 0.66 1.37 -11.20
N MET A 73 1.41 0.30 -10.96
CA MET A 73 2.87 0.39 -11.03
C MET A 73 3.34 0.46 -12.49
N PRO A 74 4.22 1.41 -12.85
CA PRO A 74 4.79 1.48 -14.18
C PRO A 74 5.47 0.18 -14.58
N GLY A 75 5.20 -0.31 -15.82
CA GLY A 75 5.80 -1.53 -16.34
C GLY A 75 5.19 -2.84 -15.84
N GLU A 76 4.31 -2.81 -14.84
CA GLU A 76 3.59 -3.99 -14.36
C GLU A 76 2.39 -4.30 -15.26
N ARG A 77 2.22 -5.58 -15.60
CA ARG A 77 1.09 -6.04 -16.42
C ARG A 77 0.16 -6.87 -15.56
N TYR A 78 -1.10 -6.46 -15.49
CA TYR A 78 -2.15 -7.15 -14.72
C TYR A 78 -2.93 -8.06 -15.66
N ARG A 79 -2.80 -9.39 -15.48
CA ARG A 79 -3.50 -10.38 -16.29
C ARG A 79 -4.78 -10.81 -15.60
N THR A 80 -5.84 -11.03 -16.37
CA THR A 80 -7.09 -11.58 -15.83
C THR A 80 -6.83 -12.91 -15.10
N HIS A 81 -7.46 -13.09 -13.95
CA HIS A 81 -7.31 -14.22 -13.02
C HIS A 81 -5.96 -14.28 -12.27
N GLU A 82 -5.09 -13.31 -12.45
CA GLU A 82 -3.87 -13.21 -11.65
C GLU A 82 -4.17 -12.74 -10.23
N LYS A 83 -3.54 -13.39 -9.24
CA LYS A 83 -3.60 -12.96 -7.84
C LYS A 83 -2.44 -12.04 -7.54
N VAL A 84 -2.74 -10.84 -7.07
CA VAL A 84 -1.76 -9.80 -6.76
C VAL A 84 -2.06 -9.20 -5.39
N ARG A 85 -1.03 -8.73 -4.70
CA ARG A 85 -1.14 -8.01 -3.42
C ARG A 85 -1.31 -6.52 -3.67
N PHE A 86 -2.22 -5.90 -2.95
CA PHE A 86 -2.51 -4.48 -3.07
C PHE A 86 -2.57 -3.83 -1.69
N TYR A 87 -2.22 -2.56 -1.63
CA TYR A 87 -2.44 -1.73 -0.46
C TYR A 87 -3.82 -1.09 -0.54
N VAL A 88 -4.62 -1.19 0.52
CA VAL A 88 -5.92 -0.53 0.60
C VAL A 88 -5.70 0.93 0.97
N VAL A 89 -5.97 1.82 0.02
CA VAL A 89 -5.77 3.27 0.20
C VAL A 89 -6.95 3.87 0.94
N GLU A 90 -8.16 3.47 0.56
CA GLU A 90 -9.39 4.07 1.07
C GLU A 90 -10.58 3.15 0.85
N VAL A 91 -11.51 3.16 1.79
CA VAL A 91 -12.79 2.46 1.71
C VAL A 91 -13.91 3.46 1.93
N ARG A 92 -14.72 3.72 0.90
CA ARG A 92 -15.85 4.65 0.95
C ARG A 92 -17.19 3.92 0.92
N LYS A 93 -18.12 4.39 1.72
CA LYS A 93 -19.51 3.91 1.66
C LYS A 93 -20.25 4.61 0.53
N THR A 94 -20.85 3.84 -0.38
CA THR A 94 -21.67 4.37 -1.46
C THR A 94 -23.05 3.70 -1.47
N SER A 95 -24.01 4.29 -2.19
CA SER A 95 -25.35 3.70 -2.36
C SER A 95 -25.35 2.34 -3.06
N ARG A 96 -24.27 2.02 -3.79
CA ARG A 96 -24.10 0.73 -4.51
C ARG A 96 -23.33 -0.31 -3.72
N GLY A 97 -22.74 0.05 -2.58
CA GLY A 97 -21.89 -0.78 -1.74
C GLY A 97 -20.56 -0.09 -1.41
N PRO A 98 -19.61 -0.77 -0.76
CA PRO A 98 -18.31 -0.21 -0.49
C PRO A 98 -17.53 0.03 -1.79
N GLN A 99 -16.94 1.21 -1.92
CA GLN A 99 -15.95 1.52 -2.94
C GLN A 99 -14.57 1.38 -2.31
N ILE A 100 -13.83 0.37 -2.73
CA ILE A 100 -12.50 0.04 -2.20
C ILE A 100 -11.48 0.48 -3.23
N ILE A 101 -10.63 1.43 -2.86
CA ILE A 101 -9.53 1.91 -3.71
C ILE A 101 -8.24 1.28 -3.24
N VAL A 102 -7.53 0.67 -4.16
CA VAL A 102 -6.26 0.00 -3.88
C VAL A 102 -5.14 0.55 -4.73
N SER A 103 -3.91 0.34 -4.28
CA SER A 103 -2.71 0.89 -4.90
C SER A 103 -1.55 -0.11 -4.91
N ARG A 104 -0.76 -0.03 -5.99
CA ARG A 104 0.56 -0.66 -6.10
C ARG A 104 1.69 0.38 -6.02
N THR A 105 1.36 1.67 -6.17
CA THR A 105 2.35 2.77 -6.15
C THR A 105 2.50 3.42 -4.77
N HIS A 106 1.56 3.20 -3.85
CA HIS A 106 1.59 3.85 -2.55
C HIS A 106 2.81 3.41 -1.72
N ARG A 107 3.51 4.38 -1.09
CA ARG A 107 4.72 4.13 -0.29
C ARG A 107 4.50 3.12 0.85
N ASN A 108 3.31 3.12 1.43
CA ASN A 108 2.99 2.21 2.53
C ASN A 108 2.81 0.75 2.07
N LEU A 109 2.64 0.47 0.78
CA LEU A 109 2.75 -0.90 0.28
C LEU A 109 4.12 -1.49 0.62
N LEU A 110 5.20 -0.75 0.33
CA LEU A 110 6.56 -1.18 0.67
C LEU A 110 6.77 -1.31 2.18
N ARG A 111 6.22 -0.38 2.98
CA ARG A 111 6.25 -0.47 4.46
C ARG A 111 5.62 -1.77 4.95
N ARG A 112 4.42 -2.08 4.50
CA ARG A 112 3.70 -3.29 4.91
C ARG A 112 4.39 -4.57 4.44
N LEU A 113 4.98 -4.58 3.24
CA LEU A 113 5.78 -5.71 2.77
C LEU A 113 7.01 -5.95 3.64
N LEU A 114 7.70 -4.88 4.07
CA LEU A 114 8.81 -4.98 5.00
C LEU A 114 8.35 -5.50 6.38
N GLU A 115 7.24 -5.02 6.91
CA GLU A 115 6.67 -5.52 8.17
C GLU A 115 6.31 -7.01 8.11
N MET A 116 5.91 -7.52 6.94
CA MET A 116 5.60 -8.93 6.74
C MET A 116 6.85 -9.81 6.59
N GLU A 117 7.89 -9.33 5.92
CA GLU A 117 9.11 -10.10 5.61
C GLU A 117 10.18 -10.00 6.71
N VAL A 118 10.14 -8.95 7.54
CA VAL A 118 11.17 -8.65 8.55
C VAL A 118 10.59 -8.75 9.95
N PRO A 119 10.77 -9.87 10.65
CA PRO A 119 10.24 -10.07 12.01
C PRO A 119 10.70 -9.00 13.00
N GLU A 120 11.93 -8.49 12.86
CA GLU A 120 12.49 -7.45 13.72
C GLU A 120 11.74 -6.12 13.59
N ILE A 121 11.14 -5.82 12.43
CA ILE A 121 10.24 -4.67 12.26
C ILE A 121 8.89 -4.97 12.92
N TYR A 122 8.34 -6.15 12.68
CA TYR A 122 7.06 -6.56 13.26
C TYR A 122 7.10 -6.55 14.80
N ASN A 123 8.21 -7.01 15.38
CA ASN A 123 8.41 -7.06 16.84
C ASN A 123 8.79 -5.69 17.44
N GLY A 124 9.01 -4.67 16.63
CA GLY A 124 9.40 -3.35 17.11
C GLY A 124 10.86 -3.22 17.55
N GLU A 125 11.74 -4.12 17.11
CA GLU A 125 13.20 -4.05 17.35
C GLU A 125 13.88 -3.11 16.35
N VAL A 126 13.30 -3.02 15.13
CA VAL A 126 13.72 -2.13 14.04
C VAL A 126 12.56 -1.23 13.64
N GLU A 127 12.83 0.05 13.47
CA GLU A 127 11.84 1.04 13.04
C GLU A 127 12.17 1.56 11.63
N ILE A 128 11.13 1.66 10.78
CA ILE A 128 11.23 2.35 9.50
C ILE A 128 11.03 3.84 9.73
N LYS A 129 12.10 4.63 9.66
CA LYS A 129 12.06 6.08 9.86
C LYS A 129 11.48 6.83 8.67
N SER A 130 11.87 6.46 7.46
CA SER A 130 11.36 7.09 6.23
C SER A 130 11.45 6.18 5.04
N ILE A 131 10.58 6.43 4.06
CA ILE A 131 10.57 5.76 2.76
C ILE A 131 10.45 6.83 1.67
N ALA A 132 11.43 6.85 0.77
CA ALA A 132 11.38 7.57 -0.50
C ALA A 132 11.20 6.53 -1.61
N ARG A 133 10.05 6.57 -2.31
CA ARG A 133 9.68 5.55 -3.29
C ARG A 133 9.36 6.17 -4.65
N GLU A 134 10.03 5.68 -5.67
CA GLU A 134 9.66 5.83 -7.07
C GLU A 134 9.20 4.45 -7.58
N ALA A 135 7.88 4.26 -7.54
CA ALA A 135 7.25 2.97 -7.76
C ALA A 135 7.62 2.36 -9.13
N GLY A 136 8.02 1.09 -9.13
CA GLY A 136 8.45 0.37 -10.33
C GLY A 136 9.89 0.67 -10.77
N TYR A 137 10.57 1.60 -10.12
CA TYR A 137 11.95 1.96 -10.45
C TYR A 137 12.91 1.72 -9.28
N ARG A 138 12.87 2.56 -8.26
CA ARG A 138 13.77 2.47 -7.11
C ARG A 138 13.17 3.08 -5.85
N SER A 139 13.48 2.46 -4.73
CA SER A 139 13.07 2.94 -3.39
C SER A 139 14.26 2.97 -2.45
N LYS A 140 14.24 3.94 -1.53
CA LYS A 140 15.18 3.99 -0.41
C LYS A 140 14.39 3.95 0.91
N VAL A 141 14.83 3.09 1.81
CA VAL A 141 14.21 2.86 3.12
C VAL A 141 15.22 3.15 4.20
N ALA A 142 14.94 4.15 5.03
CA ALA A 142 15.77 4.47 6.19
C ALA A 142 15.25 3.73 7.42
N VAL A 143 16.10 2.95 8.07
CA VAL A 143 15.79 2.14 9.24
C VAL A 143 16.69 2.46 10.41
N ALA A 144 16.16 2.31 11.62
CA ALA A 144 16.89 2.48 12.86
C ALA A 144 16.63 1.31 13.81
N ALA A 145 17.64 0.88 14.54
CA ALA A 145 17.46 -0.07 15.62
C ALA A 145 16.88 0.66 16.85
N LEU A 146 15.88 0.06 17.46
CA LEU A 146 15.32 0.49 18.74
C LEU A 146 15.94 -0.26 19.92
N GLN A 147 16.56 -1.41 19.66
CA GLN A 147 17.26 -2.22 20.64
C GLN A 147 18.77 -2.22 20.37
N GLN A 148 19.53 -2.21 21.46
CA GLN A 148 21.00 -2.25 21.39
C GLN A 148 21.46 -3.63 20.87
N GLY A 149 22.43 -3.62 19.95
CA GLY A 149 23.00 -4.85 19.37
C GLY A 149 22.26 -5.38 18.14
N VAL A 150 21.16 -4.77 17.72
CA VAL A 150 20.46 -5.12 16.47
C VAL A 150 21.04 -4.33 15.31
N ASP A 151 21.41 -5.02 14.24
CA ASP A 151 21.74 -4.38 12.95
C ASP A 151 20.46 -4.15 12.14
N PRO A 152 19.96 -2.92 12.02
CA PRO A 152 18.68 -2.67 11.35
C PRO A 152 18.74 -2.89 9.84
N VAL A 153 19.89 -2.69 9.20
CA VAL A 153 20.07 -2.92 7.76
C VAL A 153 20.18 -4.40 7.47
N GLY A 154 21.01 -5.11 8.23
CA GLY A 154 21.18 -6.56 8.10
C GLY A 154 19.88 -7.33 8.33
N ALA A 155 19.05 -6.91 9.30
CA ALA A 155 17.72 -7.46 9.56
C ALA A 155 16.80 -7.35 8.34
N CYS A 156 16.74 -6.18 7.71
CA CYS A 156 15.88 -5.93 6.54
C CYS A 156 16.39 -6.64 5.28
N VAL A 157 17.70 -6.66 5.08
CA VAL A 157 18.31 -7.32 3.90
C VAL A 157 18.19 -8.84 4.01
N GLY A 158 18.41 -9.37 5.22
CA GLY A 158 18.38 -10.80 5.49
C GLY A 158 19.59 -11.53 4.97
N MET A 159 19.69 -12.82 5.29
CA MET A 159 20.81 -13.65 4.89
C MET A 159 20.93 -13.71 3.36
N ARG A 160 22.09 -13.31 2.82
CA ARG A 160 22.36 -13.24 1.38
C ARG A 160 21.33 -12.40 0.59
N GLY A 161 20.67 -11.46 1.25
CA GLY A 161 19.67 -10.59 0.61
C GLY A 161 18.30 -11.24 0.36
N MET A 162 18.02 -12.41 0.92
CA MET A 162 16.79 -13.16 0.61
C MET A 162 15.51 -12.39 0.93
N ARG A 163 15.46 -11.68 2.08
CA ARG A 163 14.26 -10.93 2.48
C ARG A 163 13.99 -9.78 1.51
N ILE A 164 15.00 -8.97 1.23
CA ILE A 164 14.82 -7.83 0.32
C ILE A 164 14.53 -8.29 -1.12
N GLN A 165 15.13 -9.39 -1.57
CA GLN A 165 14.86 -9.96 -2.89
C GLN A 165 13.44 -10.50 -3.04
N SER A 166 12.84 -11.03 -1.97
CA SER A 166 11.43 -11.41 -1.94
C SER A 166 10.54 -10.21 -2.24
N ILE A 167 10.80 -9.07 -1.60
CA ILE A 167 10.04 -7.83 -1.80
C ILE A 167 10.29 -7.25 -3.20
N VAL A 168 11.54 -7.24 -3.67
CA VAL A 168 11.89 -6.81 -5.04
C VAL A 168 11.11 -7.61 -6.08
N LYS A 169 11.01 -8.93 -5.90
CA LYS A 169 10.24 -9.81 -6.78
C LYS A 169 8.75 -9.50 -6.73
N GLU A 170 8.19 -9.28 -5.53
CA GLU A 170 6.79 -8.89 -5.35
C GLU A 170 6.46 -7.56 -6.05
N LEU A 171 7.42 -6.63 -6.07
CA LEU A 171 7.30 -5.32 -6.70
C LEU A 171 7.84 -5.27 -8.14
N ASN A 172 7.78 -6.41 -8.85
CA ASN A 172 8.13 -6.52 -10.26
C ASN A 172 9.53 -5.99 -10.62
N GLY A 173 10.50 -6.17 -9.72
CA GLY A 173 11.89 -5.78 -9.92
C GLY A 173 12.25 -4.36 -9.47
N GLU A 174 11.37 -3.67 -8.73
CA GLU A 174 11.69 -2.38 -8.10
C GLU A 174 12.91 -2.52 -7.21
N LYS A 175 13.96 -1.72 -7.46
CA LYS A 175 15.19 -1.75 -6.67
C LYS A 175 14.94 -1.14 -5.30
N ILE A 176 15.39 -1.81 -4.24
CA ILE A 176 15.18 -1.34 -2.87
C ILE A 176 16.53 -1.25 -2.15
N ASP A 177 16.91 -0.03 -1.77
CA ASP A 177 18.09 0.22 -0.96
C ASP A 177 17.67 0.47 0.49
N VAL A 178 18.22 -0.31 1.40
CA VAL A 178 18.03 -0.11 2.85
C VAL A 178 19.24 0.63 3.38
N ILE A 179 18.97 1.76 4.07
CA ILE A 179 20.00 2.62 4.64
C ILE A 179 19.78 2.79 6.14
N GLN A 180 20.86 2.90 6.90
CA GLN A 180 20.78 3.21 8.31
C GLN A 180 20.44 4.68 8.52
N TRP A 181 19.35 4.95 9.22
CA TRP A 181 18.99 6.30 9.64
C TRP A 181 20.05 6.87 10.62
N ASN A 182 20.28 8.16 10.53
CA ASN A 182 21.17 8.88 11.46
C ASN A 182 20.51 10.20 11.87
N PRO A 183 20.58 10.60 13.18
CA PRO A 183 20.06 11.88 13.63
C PRO A 183 20.84 13.08 13.07
N ASP A 184 22.14 12.90 12.79
CA ASP A 184 22.93 13.89 12.06
C ASP A 184 22.55 13.92 10.57
N VAL A 185 22.00 15.04 10.12
CA VAL A 185 21.42 15.18 8.78
C VAL A 185 22.49 15.02 7.70
N ALA A 186 23.69 15.57 7.90
CA ALA A 186 24.78 15.47 6.92
C ALA A 186 25.22 14.02 6.72
N THR A 187 25.39 13.27 7.81
CA THR A 187 25.69 11.84 7.80
C THR A 187 24.55 11.05 7.16
N PHE A 188 23.30 11.39 7.46
CA PHE A 188 22.14 10.72 6.87
C PHE A 188 22.07 10.92 5.36
N ILE A 189 22.28 12.14 4.87
CA ILE A 189 22.32 12.46 3.43
C ILE A 189 23.44 11.66 2.75
N SER A 190 24.66 11.65 3.34
CA SER A 190 25.79 10.88 2.80
C SER A 190 25.45 9.38 2.66
N LYS A 191 24.83 8.76 3.68
CA LYS A 191 24.37 7.35 3.62
C LYS A 191 23.26 7.14 2.59
N ALA A 192 22.34 8.11 2.47
CA ALA A 192 21.24 8.02 1.53
C ALA A 192 21.66 8.06 0.06
N LEU A 193 22.83 8.61 -0.23
CA LEU A 193 23.37 8.64 -1.59
C LEU A 193 24.01 7.32 -2.03
N SER A 194 24.21 6.36 -1.11
CA SER A 194 24.72 5.05 -1.46
C SER A 194 23.99 4.46 -2.70
N PRO A 195 24.72 3.86 -3.67
CA PRO A 195 26.14 3.46 -3.66
C PRO A 195 27.14 4.58 -3.95
N ALA A 196 26.70 5.79 -4.35
CA ALA A 196 27.61 6.92 -4.51
C ALA A 196 28.24 7.32 -3.17
N ARG A 197 29.52 7.67 -3.20
CA ARG A 197 30.24 8.13 -2.02
C ARG A 197 30.31 9.65 -2.04
N ALA A 198 29.64 10.30 -1.08
CA ALA A 198 29.81 11.73 -0.89
C ALA A 198 31.18 12.02 -0.27
N ALA A 199 31.95 12.93 -0.86
CA ALA A 199 33.18 13.43 -0.29
C ALA A 199 32.90 14.39 0.89
N SER A 200 31.90 15.24 0.74
CA SER A 200 31.42 16.12 1.82
C SER A 200 29.94 16.48 1.63
N VAL A 201 29.28 16.81 2.73
CA VAL A 201 27.91 17.32 2.77
C VAL A 201 27.90 18.60 3.57
N HIS A 202 27.53 19.71 2.97
CA HIS A 202 27.41 21.01 3.60
C HIS A 202 25.93 21.39 3.70
N LEU A 203 25.46 21.66 4.91
CA LEU A 203 24.10 22.13 5.16
C LEU A 203 24.10 23.66 5.19
N GLU A 204 23.22 24.30 4.48
CA GLU A 204 22.97 25.73 4.57
C GLU A 204 22.14 26.02 5.81
N ASP A 205 22.40 27.16 6.47
CA ASP A 205 21.87 27.52 7.78
C ASP A 205 20.32 27.55 7.76
N ALA A 206 19.73 27.03 8.83
CA ALA A 206 18.30 26.78 8.99
C ALA A 206 17.42 28.04 9.13
N SER A 207 17.95 29.23 8.84
CA SER A 207 17.21 30.51 8.92
C SER A 207 16.27 30.76 7.73
N VAL A 208 16.28 29.90 6.71
CA VAL A 208 15.47 30.02 5.49
C VAL A 208 14.45 28.88 5.45
N GLU A 209 13.23 29.16 4.97
CA GLU A 209 12.14 28.18 4.81
C GLU A 209 12.53 26.98 3.93
N VAL A 210 13.52 27.11 3.08
CA VAL A 210 14.06 26.05 2.22
C VAL A 210 15.37 25.53 2.79
N ARG A 211 15.36 24.26 3.20
CA ARG A 211 16.57 23.56 3.67
C ARG A 211 17.36 23.07 2.47
N THR A 212 18.55 23.62 2.26
CA THR A 212 19.45 23.26 1.16
C THR A 212 20.65 22.48 1.70
N ALA A 213 21.05 21.45 0.98
CA ALA A 213 22.27 20.69 1.24
C ALA A 213 23.12 20.64 -0.03
N THR A 214 24.38 21.06 0.05
CA THR A 214 25.35 20.92 -1.03
C THR A 214 26.16 19.65 -0.80
N VAL A 215 26.16 18.76 -1.78
CA VAL A 215 26.86 17.48 -1.72
C VAL A 215 27.96 17.47 -2.79
N ILE A 216 29.18 17.19 -2.36
CA ILE A 216 30.32 17.02 -3.26
C ILE A 216 30.53 15.51 -3.48
N VAL A 217 30.45 15.10 -4.73
CA VAL A 217 30.66 13.71 -5.15
C VAL A 217 31.89 13.67 -6.09
N PRO A 218 32.80 12.68 -5.94
CA PRO A 218 33.91 12.50 -6.89
C PRO A 218 33.43 12.25 -8.32
N ASP A 219 34.20 12.67 -9.31
CA ASP A 219 33.87 12.57 -10.74
C ASP A 219 33.84 11.10 -11.26
N ASP A 220 34.22 10.13 -10.44
CA ASP A 220 34.31 8.71 -10.81
C ASP A 220 32.97 7.93 -10.68
N HIS A 221 31.85 8.65 -10.65
CA HIS A 221 30.52 8.04 -10.48
C HIS A 221 29.50 8.52 -11.50
#